data_3af4968f56aacc7bb09d3c1fdd821a0d
#
_entry.id   3af4968f56aacc7bb09d3c1fdd821a0d
#
_cell.length_a   1.000
_cell.length_b   1.000
_cell.length_c   1.000
_cell.angle_alpha   90.00
_cell.angle_beta   90.00
_cell.angle_gamma   90.00
#
_symmetry.space_group_name_H-M   'P 1'
#
loop_
_entity.id
_entity.type
_entity.pdbx_description
1 polymer ?
#
loop_
_entity_poly.entity_id
_entity_poly.type
_entity_poly.pdbx_seq_one_letter_code
_entity_poly.pdbx_strand_id
1 'polypeptide(L)'
;MSNEQLELMTNKGGFIAALDQSGGSTPTALEMYGIGNEAYSNEDEMFELVHEMRTRIITSPSFSSDKIIGTILFEHTMDNKIDGKYTGEYLIDKGILPFLKVDKGLAEVENGVQLMKPIPELDKLLDRALERGMFGTKMRSNILEYNEEGIDKVVDQQFKVAQQIIDAGLVPIVEPEVNIHAEDKERIEEYLKEAIKRELDRLDSDAYVLLKLTIPTEANVFKDLINHPQVSRVVALSGGYTTDEANKKLKENDGLIASFSRALTQDLAVDQSDEDFNQNLKKAVDSIYDASVNKK
;
A
#
# COMPACT_ATOMS: atom_id res chain seq x y z
N MET A 1 5.61 11.00 14.52
CA MET A 1 6.16 9.63 14.41
C MET A 1 7.04 9.34 15.63
N SER A 2 6.89 8.16 16.30
CA SER A 2 7.79 7.74 17.38
C SER A 2 8.90 6.81 16.85
N ASN A 3 10.05 6.78 17.56
CA ASN A 3 11.13 5.86 17.21
C ASN A 3 10.68 4.39 17.27
N GLU A 4 9.81 4.04 18.23
CA GLU A 4 9.28 2.67 18.35
C GLU A 4 8.43 2.26 17.14
N GLN A 5 7.63 3.17 16.60
CA GLN A 5 6.83 2.92 15.39
C GLN A 5 7.74 2.71 14.17
N LEU A 6 8.77 3.52 14.03
CA LEU A 6 9.74 3.36 12.94
C LEU A 6 10.51 2.05 13.06
N GLU A 7 10.98 1.68 14.25
CA GLU A 7 11.63 0.40 14.50
C GLU A 7 10.71 -0.79 14.22
N LEU A 8 9.45 -0.71 14.62
CA LEU A 8 8.44 -1.73 14.30
C LEU A 8 8.32 -1.90 12.79
N MET A 9 8.16 -0.79 12.05
CA MET A 9 8.03 -0.84 10.60
C MET A 9 9.30 -1.40 9.94
N THR A 10 10.47 -1.03 10.42
CA THR A 10 11.76 -1.44 9.84
C THR A 10 12.09 -2.91 10.12
N ASN A 11 11.83 -3.41 11.33
CA ASN A 11 12.42 -4.66 11.80
C ASN A 11 11.42 -5.80 12.02
N LYS A 12 10.13 -5.51 12.26
CA LYS A 12 9.17 -6.57 12.58
C LYS A 12 8.84 -7.42 11.36
N GLY A 13 8.82 -8.75 11.53
CA GLY A 13 8.30 -9.68 10.53
C GLY A 13 6.79 -9.48 10.33
N GLY A 14 6.36 -9.45 9.07
CA GLY A 14 4.97 -9.23 8.72
C GLY A 14 4.76 -8.69 7.32
N PHE A 15 3.57 -8.18 7.05
CA PHE A 15 3.23 -7.54 5.79
C PHE A 15 2.32 -6.32 5.99
N ILE A 16 2.14 -5.51 4.95
CA ILE A 16 1.22 -4.36 4.96
C ILE A 16 -0.06 -4.73 4.21
N ALA A 17 -1.20 -4.69 4.90
CA ALA A 17 -2.51 -4.91 4.29
C ALA A 17 -2.92 -3.69 3.45
N ALA A 18 -3.31 -3.89 2.18
CA ALA A 18 -3.78 -2.80 1.32
C ALA A 18 -5.32 -2.80 1.26
N LEU A 19 -5.93 -1.84 1.99
CA LEU A 19 -7.38 -1.62 2.08
C LEU A 19 -7.75 -0.22 1.54
N ASP A 20 -7.03 0.24 0.53
CA ASP A 20 -7.12 1.60 0.00
C ASP A 20 -7.82 1.71 -1.37
N GLN A 21 -8.60 0.69 -1.77
CA GLN A 21 -9.42 0.77 -2.97
C GLN A 21 -10.31 2.02 -2.91
N SER A 22 -10.29 2.82 -3.98
CA SER A 22 -10.96 4.11 -4.04
C SER A 22 -11.38 4.48 -5.47
N GLY A 23 -12.26 5.45 -5.62
CA GLY A 23 -12.75 5.88 -6.91
C GLY A 23 -13.35 4.74 -7.73
N GLY A 24 -12.95 4.58 -8.97
CA GLY A 24 -13.49 3.56 -9.88
C GLY A 24 -13.26 2.10 -9.46
N SER A 25 -12.36 1.82 -8.52
CA SER A 25 -12.16 0.47 -7.98
C SER A 25 -13.08 0.12 -6.80
N THR A 26 -13.79 1.09 -6.24
CA THR A 26 -14.67 0.90 -5.08
C THR A 26 -15.88 0.01 -5.40
N PRO A 27 -16.64 0.27 -6.48
CA PRO A 27 -17.75 -0.62 -6.88
C PRO A 27 -17.29 -2.06 -7.13
N THR A 28 -16.16 -2.24 -7.80
CA THR A 28 -15.58 -3.56 -8.07
C THR A 28 -15.20 -4.29 -6.77
N ALA A 29 -14.66 -3.58 -5.79
CA ALA A 29 -14.32 -4.18 -4.49
C ALA A 29 -15.57 -4.63 -3.73
N LEU A 30 -16.66 -3.86 -3.76
CA LEU A 30 -17.95 -4.25 -3.17
C LEU A 30 -18.58 -5.44 -3.91
N GLU A 31 -18.56 -5.44 -5.24
CA GLU A 31 -19.07 -6.52 -6.05
C GLU A 31 -18.33 -7.85 -5.76
N MET A 32 -17.01 -7.80 -5.64
CA MET A 32 -16.19 -8.97 -5.25
C MET A 32 -16.52 -9.45 -3.82
N TYR A 33 -16.94 -8.55 -2.95
CA TYR A 33 -17.40 -8.88 -1.59
C TYR A 33 -18.84 -9.39 -1.54
N GLY A 34 -19.56 -9.38 -2.67
CA GLY A 34 -20.95 -9.84 -2.79
C GLY A 34 -22.00 -8.76 -2.60
N ILE A 35 -21.60 -7.48 -2.70
CA ILE A 35 -22.49 -6.32 -2.65
C ILE A 35 -22.56 -5.72 -4.06
N GLY A 36 -23.68 -5.95 -4.77
CA GLY A 36 -23.92 -5.42 -6.11
C GLY A 36 -24.32 -3.93 -6.11
N ASN A 37 -24.31 -3.34 -7.30
CA ASN A 37 -24.64 -1.92 -7.50
C ASN A 37 -26.11 -1.57 -7.12
N GLU A 38 -26.97 -2.55 -6.99
CA GLU A 38 -28.36 -2.39 -6.52
C GLU A 38 -28.47 -2.10 -5.02
N ALA A 39 -27.39 -2.32 -4.25
CA ALA A 39 -27.38 -2.16 -2.81
C ALA A 39 -27.23 -0.69 -2.35
N TYR A 40 -26.90 0.23 -3.25
CA TYR A 40 -26.73 1.64 -2.95
C TYR A 40 -27.24 2.52 -4.09
N SER A 41 -27.69 3.75 -3.75
CA SER A 41 -28.29 4.69 -4.71
C SER A 41 -27.39 5.90 -5.03
N ASN A 42 -26.35 6.12 -4.24
CA ASN A 42 -25.41 7.24 -4.35
C ASN A 42 -24.03 6.88 -3.77
N GLU A 43 -23.05 7.77 -3.95
CA GLU A 43 -21.68 7.59 -3.47
C GLU A 43 -21.58 7.49 -1.94
N ASP A 44 -22.36 8.23 -1.20
CA ASP A 44 -22.30 8.23 0.27
C ASP A 44 -22.70 6.86 0.81
N GLU A 45 -23.82 6.30 0.32
CA GLU A 45 -24.27 4.94 0.67
C GLU A 45 -23.23 3.88 0.26
N MET A 46 -22.61 4.03 -0.90
CA MET A 46 -21.53 3.14 -1.35
C MET A 46 -20.35 3.18 -0.38
N PHE A 47 -19.93 4.36 0.06
CA PHE A 47 -18.82 4.52 0.99
C PHE A 47 -19.14 4.00 2.40
N GLU A 48 -20.40 4.10 2.84
CA GLU A 48 -20.84 3.46 4.09
C GLU A 48 -20.64 1.94 4.03
N LEU A 49 -21.09 1.30 2.95
CA LEU A 49 -20.90 -0.15 2.74
C LEU A 49 -19.41 -0.56 2.68
N VAL A 50 -18.58 0.26 2.06
CA VAL A 50 -17.14 0.05 2.04
C VAL A 50 -16.55 0.15 3.44
N HIS A 51 -17.00 1.11 4.23
CA HIS A 51 -16.54 1.25 5.61
C HIS A 51 -16.99 0.06 6.48
N GLU A 52 -18.20 -0.42 6.32
CA GLU A 52 -18.68 -1.64 6.99
C GLU A 52 -17.83 -2.86 6.62
N MET A 53 -17.57 -3.07 5.33
CA MET A 53 -16.69 -4.15 4.85
C MET A 53 -15.30 -4.07 5.48
N ARG A 54 -14.67 -2.89 5.45
CA ARG A 54 -13.34 -2.67 6.03
C ARG A 54 -13.34 -2.80 7.55
N THR A 55 -14.37 -2.34 8.21
CA THR A 55 -14.55 -2.53 9.65
C THR A 55 -14.59 -4.00 10.00
N ARG A 56 -15.36 -4.81 9.28
CA ARG A 56 -15.41 -6.26 9.51
C ARG A 56 -14.06 -6.94 9.32
N ILE A 57 -13.28 -6.52 8.32
CA ILE A 57 -11.90 -7.00 8.10
C ILE A 57 -11.00 -6.61 9.28
N ILE A 58 -10.96 -5.32 9.62
CA ILE A 58 -10.06 -4.74 10.63
C ILE A 58 -10.37 -5.26 12.04
N THR A 59 -11.64 -5.51 12.36
CA THR A 59 -12.07 -6.00 13.68
C THR A 59 -11.94 -7.51 13.83
N SER A 60 -11.79 -8.25 12.72
CA SER A 60 -11.59 -9.70 12.77
C SER A 60 -10.36 -10.07 13.62
N PRO A 61 -10.45 -11.14 14.45
CA PRO A 61 -9.31 -11.63 15.23
C PRO A 61 -8.08 -12.00 14.39
N SER A 62 -8.29 -12.40 13.14
CA SER A 62 -7.20 -12.75 12.22
C SER A 62 -6.47 -11.54 11.66
N PHE A 63 -7.05 -10.33 11.76
CA PHE A 63 -6.39 -9.07 11.41
C PHE A 63 -5.60 -8.56 12.63
N SER A 64 -4.46 -9.17 12.90
CA SER A 64 -3.68 -8.90 14.11
C SER A 64 -2.26 -8.45 13.82
N SER A 65 -1.68 -7.69 14.77
CA SER A 65 -0.30 -7.22 14.69
C SER A 65 0.75 -8.33 14.74
N ASP A 66 0.38 -9.58 15.02
CA ASP A 66 1.31 -10.71 14.96
C ASP A 66 1.84 -10.94 13.55
N LYS A 67 1.05 -10.58 12.52
CA LYS A 67 1.37 -10.81 11.11
C LYS A 67 1.24 -9.57 10.22
N ILE A 68 0.39 -8.62 10.62
CA ILE A 68 0.12 -7.38 9.89
C ILE A 68 0.80 -6.23 10.63
N ILE A 69 1.82 -5.63 10.03
CA ILE A 69 2.58 -4.54 10.64
C ILE A 69 2.05 -3.15 10.26
N GLY A 70 1.30 -3.08 9.17
CA GLY A 70 0.67 -1.84 8.72
C GLY A 70 -0.53 -2.11 7.84
N THR A 71 -1.32 -1.08 7.60
CA THR A 71 -2.43 -1.12 6.64
C THR A 71 -2.58 0.20 5.92
N ILE A 72 -2.91 0.15 4.63
CA ILE A 72 -3.15 1.33 3.80
C ILE A 72 -4.66 1.54 3.72
N LEU A 73 -5.10 2.75 4.03
CA LEU A 73 -6.50 3.15 4.07
C LEU A 73 -6.80 4.22 3.02
N PHE A 74 -8.04 4.30 2.60
CA PHE A 74 -8.59 5.44 1.88
C PHE A 74 -9.10 6.52 2.83
N GLU A 75 -9.19 7.76 2.36
CA GLU A 75 -9.57 8.95 3.12
C GLU A 75 -10.89 8.79 3.89
N HIS A 76 -11.94 8.27 3.22
CA HIS A 76 -13.22 8.01 3.88
C HIS A 76 -13.10 7.04 5.06
N THR A 77 -12.30 5.98 4.95
CA THR A 77 -12.08 5.04 6.06
C THR A 77 -11.31 5.69 7.21
N MET A 78 -10.33 6.54 6.92
CA MET A 78 -9.58 7.30 7.93
C MET A 78 -10.51 8.23 8.75
N ASP A 79 -11.44 8.90 8.09
CA ASP A 79 -12.35 9.87 8.71
C ASP A 79 -13.50 9.20 9.49
N ASN A 80 -13.73 7.91 9.30
CA ASN A 80 -14.75 7.16 10.00
C ASN A 80 -14.20 6.43 11.24
N LYS A 81 -15.11 5.95 12.09
CA LYS A 81 -14.78 5.36 13.39
C LYS A 81 -15.09 3.87 13.44
N ILE A 82 -14.28 3.17 14.21
CA ILE A 82 -14.49 1.79 14.65
C ILE A 82 -14.51 1.82 16.18
N ASP A 83 -15.58 1.30 16.80
CA ASP A 83 -15.75 1.29 18.25
C ASP A 83 -15.54 2.66 18.93
N GLY A 84 -16.01 3.73 18.28
CA GLY A 84 -15.94 5.10 18.79
C GLY A 84 -14.60 5.82 18.62
N LYS A 85 -13.53 5.15 18.13
CA LYS A 85 -12.23 5.73 17.81
C LYS A 85 -12.09 5.93 16.30
N TYR A 86 -11.36 6.94 15.86
CA TYR A 86 -10.98 7.00 14.45
C TYR A 86 -10.22 5.74 14.01
N THR A 87 -10.42 5.30 12.76
CA THR A 87 -9.85 4.04 12.28
C THR A 87 -8.33 3.97 12.47
N GLY A 88 -7.63 5.10 12.29
CA GLY A 88 -6.19 5.17 12.54
C GLY A 88 -5.82 4.90 14.01
N GLU A 89 -6.52 5.53 14.94
CA GLU A 89 -6.33 5.32 16.39
C GLU A 89 -6.65 3.87 16.80
N TYR A 90 -7.73 3.29 16.25
CA TYR A 90 -8.11 1.89 16.48
C TYR A 90 -7.01 0.93 16.06
N LEU A 91 -6.40 1.18 14.89
CA LEU A 91 -5.29 0.36 14.37
C LEU A 91 -4.01 0.49 15.19
N ILE A 92 -3.67 1.70 15.63
CA ILE A 92 -2.52 1.92 16.53
C ILE A 92 -2.71 1.13 17.84
N ASP A 93 -3.90 1.13 18.43
CA ASP A 93 -4.21 0.33 19.62
C ASP A 93 -4.08 -1.18 19.37
N LYS A 94 -4.31 -1.64 18.15
CA LYS A 94 -4.03 -3.03 17.73
C LYS A 94 -2.55 -3.30 17.45
N GLY A 95 -1.68 -2.29 17.48
CA GLY A 95 -0.27 -2.41 17.13
C GLY A 95 0.00 -2.51 15.63
N ILE A 96 -0.90 -1.95 14.80
CA ILE A 96 -0.82 -1.92 13.34
C ILE A 96 -0.70 -0.47 12.88
N LEU A 97 0.32 -0.14 12.09
CA LEU A 97 0.59 1.23 11.64
C LEU A 97 -0.28 1.62 10.43
N PRO A 98 -1.12 2.66 10.53
CA PRO A 98 -1.99 3.07 9.43
C PRO A 98 -1.31 4.05 8.48
N PHE A 99 -1.53 3.86 7.18
CA PHE A 99 -1.11 4.75 6.10
C PHE A 99 -2.32 5.27 5.34
N LEU A 100 -2.29 6.53 4.96
CA LEU A 100 -3.34 7.17 4.16
C LEU A 100 -2.94 7.20 2.69
N LYS A 101 -3.80 6.71 1.79
CA LYS A 101 -3.66 6.98 0.35
C LYS A 101 -3.97 8.45 0.07
N VAL A 102 -2.96 9.20 -0.42
CA VAL A 102 -3.09 10.64 -0.67
C VAL A 102 -3.25 11.00 -2.15
N ASP A 103 -2.84 10.14 -3.08
CA ASP A 103 -3.00 10.43 -4.50
C ASP A 103 -4.48 10.52 -4.92
N LYS A 104 -4.76 11.36 -5.90
CA LYS A 104 -6.10 11.59 -6.46
C LYS A 104 -6.32 10.85 -7.79
N GLY A 105 -5.60 9.76 -7.99
CA GLY A 105 -5.63 8.95 -9.21
C GLY A 105 -4.55 9.34 -10.21
N LEU A 106 -4.58 8.69 -11.37
CA LEU A 106 -3.56 8.80 -12.41
C LEU A 106 -3.95 9.81 -13.47
N ALA A 107 -2.96 10.55 -13.97
CA ALA A 107 -3.07 11.42 -15.14
C ALA A 107 -3.10 10.59 -16.44
N GLU A 108 -3.28 11.27 -17.57
CA GLU A 108 -3.17 10.64 -18.89
C GLU A 108 -1.77 10.06 -19.13
N VAL A 109 -1.70 9.10 -20.04
CA VAL A 109 -0.42 8.49 -20.43
C VAL A 109 0.41 9.48 -21.21
N GLU A 110 1.63 9.72 -20.76
CA GLU A 110 2.63 10.53 -21.45
C GLU A 110 4.02 9.87 -21.27
N ASN A 111 4.80 9.75 -22.33
CA ASN A 111 6.14 9.13 -22.28
C ASN A 111 6.15 7.73 -21.61
N GLY A 112 5.14 6.90 -21.90
CA GLY A 112 5.04 5.54 -21.39
C GLY A 112 4.70 5.44 -19.90
N VAL A 113 4.31 6.54 -19.24
CA VAL A 113 3.97 6.58 -17.82
C VAL A 113 2.68 7.34 -17.55
N GLN A 114 2.12 7.14 -16.38
CA GLN A 114 1.04 7.93 -15.81
C GLN A 114 1.49 8.54 -14.49
N LEU A 115 1.65 9.85 -14.47
CA LEU A 115 1.92 10.61 -13.25
C LEU A 115 0.70 10.62 -12.33
N MET A 116 0.88 11.01 -11.09
CA MET A 116 -0.24 11.34 -10.22
C MET A 116 -0.92 12.63 -10.72
N LYS A 117 -2.25 12.68 -10.62
CA LYS A 117 -2.98 13.93 -10.70
C LYS A 117 -2.54 14.89 -9.59
N PRO A 118 -2.68 16.21 -9.78
CA PRO A 118 -2.42 17.16 -8.71
C PRO A 118 -3.17 16.80 -7.43
N ILE A 119 -2.53 16.99 -6.29
CA ILE A 119 -3.11 16.78 -4.97
C ILE A 119 -3.39 18.16 -4.37
N PRO A 120 -4.59 18.73 -4.59
CA PRO A 120 -4.91 20.04 -4.02
C PRO A 120 -4.99 19.96 -2.50
N GLU A 121 -4.52 21.00 -1.83
CA GLU A 121 -4.59 21.12 -0.37
C GLU A 121 -3.92 19.95 0.38
N LEU A 122 -2.81 19.42 -0.16
CA LEU A 122 -2.07 18.31 0.45
C LEU A 122 -1.76 18.60 1.92
N ASP A 123 -1.30 19.81 2.26
CA ASP A 123 -0.94 20.18 3.63
C ASP A 123 -2.13 19.99 4.61
N LYS A 124 -3.34 20.42 4.21
CA LYS A 124 -4.55 20.20 5.05
C LYS A 124 -4.91 18.72 5.20
N LEU A 125 -4.68 17.93 4.15
CA LEU A 125 -4.89 16.49 4.22
C LEU A 125 -3.89 15.82 5.16
N LEU A 126 -2.63 16.25 5.15
CA LEU A 126 -1.58 15.76 6.04
C LEU A 126 -1.85 16.14 7.51
N ASP A 127 -2.27 17.38 7.78
CA ASP A 127 -2.67 17.82 9.11
C ASP A 127 -3.82 16.94 9.65
N ARG A 128 -4.84 16.71 8.83
CA ARG A 128 -5.95 15.82 9.20
C ARG A 128 -5.51 14.37 9.40
N ALA A 129 -4.58 13.87 8.59
CA ALA A 129 -4.02 12.53 8.76
C ALA A 129 -3.33 12.38 10.12
N LEU A 130 -2.55 13.37 10.54
CA LEU A 130 -1.94 13.43 11.87
C LEU A 130 -2.99 13.43 13.00
N GLU A 131 -4.04 14.24 12.86
CA GLU A 131 -5.16 14.31 13.83
C GLU A 131 -5.91 12.97 13.95
N ARG A 132 -5.92 12.15 12.89
CA ARG A 132 -6.57 10.83 12.84
C ARG A 132 -5.63 9.68 13.21
N GLY A 133 -4.42 9.98 13.70
CA GLY A 133 -3.45 8.97 14.15
C GLY A 133 -2.77 8.20 13.04
N MET A 134 -2.69 8.75 11.82
CA MET A 134 -1.97 8.10 10.74
C MET A 134 -0.46 8.13 10.99
N PHE A 135 0.21 7.02 10.68
CA PHE A 135 1.67 6.91 10.75
C PHE A 135 2.34 7.45 9.49
N GLY A 136 1.72 7.27 8.35
CA GLY A 136 2.28 7.66 7.08
C GLY A 136 1.24 7.76 5.97
N THR A 137 1.75 7.84 4.75
CA THR A 137 0.93 8.00 3.55
C THR A 137 1.33 7.00 2.46
N LYS A 138 0.51 6.89 1.43
CA LYS A 138 0.83 6.15 0.20
C LYS A 138 0.37 6.93 -1.02
N MET A 139 1.18 6.91 -2.08
CA MET A 139 0.89 7.54 -3.36
C MET A 139 1.37 6.64 -4.50
N ARG A 140 0.62 6.61 -5.63
CA ARG A 140 0.85 5.70 -6.75
C ARG A 140 0.96 6.44 -8.08
N SER A 141 1.96 6.07 -8.85
CA SER A 141 2.09 6.35 -10.29
C SER A 141 2.19 5.02 -11.05
N ASN A 142 2.11 5.05 -12.37
CA ASN A 142 2.15 3.83 -13.19
C ASN A 142 3.17 3.97 -14.33
N ILE A 143 3.98 2.95 -14.54
CA ILE A 143 4.98 2.86 -15.59
C ILE A 143 4.55 1.73 -16.53
N LEU A 144 4.19 2.08 -17.76
CA LEU A 144 3.61 1.18 -18.76
C LEU A 144 4.65 0.68 -19.77
N GLU A 145 5.62 1.51 -20.08
CA GLU A 145 6.63 1.26 -21.12
C GLU A 145 7.99 1.83 -20.66
N TYR A 146 9.07 1.28 -21.20
CA TYR A 146 10.39 1.83 -20.96
C TYR A 146 10.56 3.19 -21.64
N ASN A 147 10.73 4.21 -20.82
CA ASN A 147 11.08 5.55 -21.25
C ASN A 147 11.81 6.26 -20.09
N GLU A 148 13.07 6.58 -20.29
CA GLU A 148 13.92 7.17 -19.23
C GLU A 148 13.35 8.49 -18.71
N GLU A 149 12.93 9.39 -19.61
CA GLU A 149 12.34 10.68 -19.22
C GLU A 149 11.02 10.50 -18.44
N GLY A 150 10.17 9.54 -18.87
CA GLY A 150 8.92 9.22 -18.19
C GLY A 150 9.17 8.65 -16.79
N ILE A 151 10.09 7.71 -16.65
CA ILE A 151 10.43 7.10 -15.35
C ILE A 151 11.04 8.15 -14.41
N ASP A 152 11.96 8.99 -14.91
CA ASP A 152 12.54 10.08 -14.11
C ASP A 152 11.46 11.07 -13.64
N LYS A 153 10.48 11.44 -14.48
CA LYS A 153 9.34 12.29 -14.09
C LYS A 153 8.49 11.66 -12.98
N VAL A 154 8.23 10.35 -13.05
CA VAL A 154 7.49 9.62 -12.01
C VAL A 154 8.22 9.70 -10.68
N VAL A 155 9.51 9.37 -10.67
CA VAL A 155 10.33 9.36 -9.46
C VAL A 155 10.47 10.77 -8.88
N ASP A 156 10.79 11.78 -9.71
CA ASP A 156 10.89 13.18 -9.30
C ASP A 156 9.58 13.71 -8.69
N GLN A 157 8.42 13.44 -9.32
CA GLN A 157 7.12 13.85 -8.79
C GLN A 157 6.85 13.22 -7.42
N GLN A 158 7.05 11.91 -7.29
CA GLN A 158 6.75 11.22 -6.04
C GLN A 158 7.70 11.64 -4.92
N PHE A 159 9.00 11.83 -5.19
CA PHE A 159 9.93 12.26 -4.15
C PHE A 159 9.73 13.72 -3.74
N LYS A 160 9.29 14.62 -4.63
CA LYS A 160 8.85 15.97 -4.25
C LYS A 160 7.66 15.95 -3.29
N VAL A 161 6.67 15.11 -3.55
CA VAL A 161 5.52 14.93 -2.65
C VAL A 161 5.97 14.23 -1.36
N ALA A 162 6.87 13.24 -1.44
CA ALA A 162 7.43 12.57 -0.28
C ALA A 162 8.12 13.53 0.67
N GLN A 163 8.86 14.51 0.16
CA GLN A 163 9.50 15.54 1.00
C GLN A 163 8.46 16.36 1.78
N GLN A 164 7.37 16.79 1.16
CA GLN A 164 6.29 17.51 1.86
C GLN A 164 5.66 16.65 2.97
N ILE A 165 5.51 15.35 2.73
CA ILE A 165 4.98 14.39 3.70
C ILE A 165 5.95 14.20 4.87
N ILE A 166 7.25 14.09 4.60
CA ILE A 166 8.32 14.01 5.61
C ILE A 166 8.33 15.27 6.47
N ASP A 167 8.28 16.45 5.84
CA ASP A 167 8.26 17.75 6.51
C ASP A 167 7.05 17.92 7.44
N ALA A 168 5.92 17.29 7.08
CA ALA A 168 4.72 17.22 7.92
C ALA A 168 4.84 16.21 9.08
N GLY A 169 5.91 15.40 9.14
CA GLY A 169 6.14 14.41 10.20
C GLY A 169 5.53 13.04 9.97
N LEU A 170 5.13 12.72 8.75
CA LEU A 170 4.59 11.42 8.30
C LEU A 170 5.62 10.66 7.46
N VAL A 171 5.46 9.33 7.35
CA VAL A 171 6.34 8.48 6.55
C VAL A 171 5.68 8.16 5.21
N PRO A 172 6.23 8.58 4.05
CA PRO A 172 5.65 8.27 2.76
C PRO A 172 5.97 6.84 2.30
N ILE A 173 4.97 6.18 1.71
CA ILE A 173 5.15 5.03 0.81
C ILE A 173 5.14 5.58 -0.62
N VAL A 174 6.25 5.45 -1.31
CA VAL A 174 6.45 5.82 -2.72
C VAL A 174 6.15 4.59 -3.58
N GLU A 175 5.11 4.66 -4.44
CA GLU A 175 4.64 3.52 -5.24
C GLU A 175 4.70 3.84 -6.75
N PRO A 176 5.88 3.77 -7.39
CA PRO A 176 6.04 3.80 -8.83
C PRO A 176 5.77 2.40 -9.39
N GLU A 177 4.51 2.04 -9.60
CA GLU A 177 4.10 0.72 -10.09
C GLU A 177 4.59 0.49 -11.52
N VAL A 178 5.27 -0.64 -11.76
CA VAL A 178 5.59 -1.13 -13.11
C VAL A 178 4.51 -2.12 -13.54
N ASN A 179 3.92 -1.89 -14.72
CA ASN A 179 2.92 -2.80 -15.27
C ASN A 179 3.55 -4.18 -15.52
N ILE A 180 2.94 -5.24 -14.99
CA ILE A 180 3.46 -6.62 -15.13
C ILE A 180 3.47 -7.13 -16.58
N HIS A 181 2.70 -6.48 -17.45
CA HIS A 181 2.62 -6.79 -18.89
C HIS A 181 3.49 -5.87 -19.75
N ALA A 182 4.29 -4.98 -19.13
CA ALA A 182 5.23 -4.16 -19.88
C ALA A 182 6.24 -5.05 -20.61
N GLU A 183 6.47 -4.79 -21.89
CA GLU A 183 7.34 -5.61 -22.74
C GLU A 183 8.79 -5.63 -22.22
N ASP A 184 9.28 -4.47 -21.76
CA ASP A 184 10.63 -4.27 -21.22
C ASP A 184 10.66 -4.21 -19.68
N LYS A 185 9.80 -4.97 -18.98
CA LYS A 185 9.63 -4.87 -17.51
C LYS A 185 10.95 -4.96 -16.76
N GLU A 186 11.82 -5.91 -17.09
CA GLU A 186 13.13 -6.08 -16.45
C GLU A 186 14.01 -4.83 -16.61
N ARG A 187 14.05 -4.26 -17.82
CA ARG A 187 14.80 -3.04 -18.10
C ARG A 187 14.23 -1.82 -17.37
N ILE A 188 12.90 -1.75 -17.27
CA ILE A 188 12.22 -0.70 -16.49
C ILE A 188 12.63 -0.80 -15.01
N GLU A 189 12.63 -2.01 -14.44
CA GLU A 189 12.96 -2.25 -13.04
C GLU A 189 14.41 -1.84 -12.71
N GLU A 190 15.36 -2.18 -13.57
CA GLU A 190 16.76 -1.79 -13.41
C GLU A 190 16.93 -0.27 -13.46
N TYR A 191 16.32 0.41 -14.44
CA TYR A 191 16.40 1.86 -14.55
C TYR A 191 15.70 2.56 -13.37
N LEU A 192 14.51 2.10 -13.00
CA LEU A 192 13.71 2.61 -11.88
C LEU A 192 14.49 2.50 -10.56
N LYS A 193 15.16 1.39 -10.32
CA LYS A 193 16.02 1.19 -9.14
C LYS A 193 17.08 2.29 -9.03
N GLU A 194 17.78 2.56 -10.12
CA GLU A 194 18.82 3.60 -10.13
C GLU A 194 18.21 5.01 -9.99
N ALA A 195 17.05 5.27 -10.60
CA ALA A 195 16.34 6.54 -10.45
C ALA A 195 15.91 6.78 -8.99
N ILE A 196 15.33 5.78 -8.34
CA ILE A 196 14.96 5.85 -6.92
C ILE A 196 16.18 6.07 -6.05
N LYS A 197 17.27 5.35 -6.29
CA LYS A 197 18.50 5.49 -5.50
C LYS A 197 19.06 6.89 -5.56
N ARG A 198 19.05 7.54 -6.74
CA ARG A 198 19.49 8.94 -6.88
C ARG A 198 18.69 9.92 -6.00
N GLU A 199 17.39 9.69 -5.85
CA GLU A 199 16.55 10.54 -4.99
C GLU A 199 16.72 10.20 -3.50
N LEU A 200 16.87 8.92 -3.14
CA LEU A 200 17.18 8.51 -1.77
C LEU A 200 18.50 9.12 -1.26
N ASP A 201 19.53 9.15 -2.11
CA ASP A 201 20.84 9.73 -1.78
C ASP A 201 20.78 11.25 -1.51
N ARG A 202 19.68 11.92 -1.88
CA ARG A 202 19.44 13.35 -1.64
C ARG A 202 18.65 13.64 -0.38
N LEU A 203 18.02 12.62 0.21
CA LEU A 203 17.24 12.78 1.43
C LEU A 203 18.16 13.05 2.63
N ASP A 204 17.67 13.81 3.59
CA ASP A 204 18.36 14.02 4.86
C ASP A 204 18.52 12.70 5.62
N SER A 205 19.56 12.60 6.43
CA SER A 205 19.94 11.36 7.13
C SER A 205 18.92 10.85 8.13
N ASP A 206 18.00 11.69 8.57
CA ASP A 206 16.89 11.39 9.48
C ASP A 206 15.52 11.26 8.78
N ALA A 207 15.49 11.39 7.44
CA ALA A 207 14.33 11.15 6.62
C ALA A 207 14.20 9.68 6.27
N TYR A 208 12.97 9.15 6.36
CA TYR A 208 12.68 7.77 6.04
C TYR A 208 11.50 7.66 5.07
N VAL A 209 11.62 6.72 4.13
CA VAL A 209 10.55 6.36 3.20
C VAL A 209 10.32 4.85 3.22
N LEU A 210 9.13 4.43 2.81
CA LEU A 210 8.90 3.08 2.33
C LEU A 210 8.78 3.12 0.80
N LEU A 211 9.19 2.05 0.17
CA LEU A 211 8.99 1.83 -1.26
C LEU A 211 7.97 0.70 -1.45
N LYS A 212 7.00 0.92 -2.32
CA LYS A 212 6.06 -0.12 -2.75
C LYS A 212 6.25 -0.35 -4.24
N LEU A 213 6.85 -1.49 -4.57
CA LEU A 213 7.30 -1.82 -5.91
C LEU A 213 6.56 -3.05 -6.44
N THR A 214 6.41 -3.12 -7.75
CA THR A 214 5.91 -4.35 -8.40
C THR A 214 6.87 -5.49 -8.12
N ILE A 215 6.36 -6.69 -7.82
CA ILE A 215 7.20 -7.89 -7.68
C ILE A 215 8.14 -7.97 -8.89
N PRO A 216 9.46 -8.03 -8.68
CA PRO A 216 10.41 -7.91 -9.77
C PRO A 216 10.45 -9.15 -10.67
N THR A 217 10.90 -8.96 -11.88
CA THR A 217 11.13 -10.04 -12.86
C THR A 217 12.25 -10.96 -12.38
N GLU A 218 13.40 -10.36 -12.08
CA GLU A 218 14.56 -11.07 -11.52
C GLU A 218 14.57 -10.97 -9.98
N ALA A 219 14.89 -12.08 -9.34
CA ALA A 219 14.93 -12.13 -7.88
C ALA A 219 16.03 -11.20 -7.32
N ASN A 220 15.70 -10.51 -6.23
CA ASN A 220 16.63 -9.65 -5.48
C ASN A 220 17.13 -8.39 -6.21
N VAL A 221 16.52 -7.99 -7.32
CA VAL A 221 16.92 -6.77 -8.06
C VAL A 221 16.85 -5.50 -7.19
N PHE A 222 15.95 -5.46 -6.19
CA PHE A 222 15.78 -4.32 -5.28
C PHE A 222 16.58 -4.44 -3.97
N LYS A 223 17.53 -5.38 -3.87
CA LYS A 223 18.28 -5.62 -2.63
C LYS A 223 19.06 -4.38 -2.16
N ASP A 224 19.58 -3.59 -3.08
CA ASP A 224 20.30 -2.35 -2.75
C ASP A 224 19.35 -1.29 -2.17
N LEU A 225 18.11 -1.21 -2.65
CA LEU A 225 17.09 -0.32 -2.09
C LEU A 225 16.64 -0.79 -0.69
N ILE A 226 16.50 -2.11 -0.49
CA ILE A 226 16.16 -2.69 0.82
C ILE A 226 17.22 -2.34 1.88
N ASN A 227 18.49 -2.30 1.47
CA ASN A 227 19.61 -2.00 2.35
C ASN A 227 19.96 -0.51 2.45
N HIS A 228 19.21 0.36 1.77
CA HIS A 228 19.47 1.80 1.78
C HIS A 228 19.10 2.41 3.14
N PRO A 229 19.94 3.25 3.76
CA PRO A 229 19.72 3.76 5.13
C PRO A 229 18.44 4.60 5.29
N GLN A 230 17.97 5.28 4.24
CA GLN A 230 16.72 6.06 4.25
C GLN A 230 15.47 5.22 3.89
N VAL A 231 15.63 3.92 3.61
CA VAL A 231 14.50 3.01 3.32
C VAL A 231 14.19 2.18 4.55
N SER A 232 13.06 2.49 5.18
CA SER A 232 12.57 1.75 6.33
C SER A 232 12.04 0.37 5.94
N ARG A 233 11.38 0.25 4.78
CA ARG A 233 10.88 -1.03 4.26
C ARG A 233 10.65 -0.95 2.75
N VAL A 234 10.91 -2.06 2.05
CA VAL A 234 10.41 -2.26 0.68
C VAL A 234 9.29 -3.30 0.72
N VAL A 235 8.15 -2.95 0.16
CA VAL A 235 6.99 -3.83 0.07
C VAL A 235 6.61 -4.08 -1.39
N ALA A 236 6.07 -5.25 -1.68
CA ALA A 236 5.69 -5.64 -3.04
C ALA A 236 4.20 -5.53 -3.27
N LEU A 237 3.80 -4.97 -4.40
CA LEU A 237 2.46 -5.14 -4.98
C LEU A 237 2.44 -6.31 -5.97
N SER A 238 1.31 -6.98 -6.12
CA SER A 238 1.17 -8.12 -7.04
C SER A 238 0.94 -7.72 -8.50
N GLY A 239 0.37 -6.52 -8.75
CA GLY A 239 0.20 -5.95 -10.09
C GLY A 239 -0.70 -6.74 -11.06
N GLY A 240 -1.39 -7.77 -10.57
CA GLY A 240 -2.25 -8.64 -11.39
C GLY A 240 -1.80 -10.11 -11.42
N TYR A 241 -0.66 -10.47 -10.87
CA TYR A 241 -0.33 -11.88 -10.62
C TYR A 241 -1.39 -12.54 -9.75
N THR A 242 -1.63 -13.82 -9.96
CA THR A 242 -2.44 -14.63 -9.03
C THR A 242 -1.80 -14.66 -7.65
N THR A 243 -2.57 -14.97 -6.62
CA THR A 243 -2.05 -15.07 -5.24
C THR A 243 -0.88 -16.06 -5.14
N ASP A 244 -0.99 -17.22 -5.79
CA ASP A 244 0.04 -18.25 -5.75
C ASP A 244 1.32 -17.81 -6.48
N GLU A 245 1.20 -17.19 -7.65
CA GLU A 245 2.33 -16.63 -8.38
C GLU A 245 3.02 -15.51 -7.61
N ALA A 246 2.22 -14.58 -7.05
CA ALA A 246 2.73 -13.47 -6.25
C ALA A 246 3.49 -13.97 -5.02
N ASN A 247 2.91 -14.90 -4.26
CA ASN A 247 3.54 -15.49 -3.08
C ASN A 247 4.81 -16.26 -3.43
N LYS A 248 4.80 -17.02 -4.54
CA LYS A 248 5.99 -17.75 -5.01
C LYS A 248 7.13 -16.80 -5.36
N LYS A 249 6.87 -15.79 -6.18
CA LYS A 249 7.86 -14.77 -6.57
C LYS A 249 8.37 -13.96 -5.36
N LEU A 250 7.47 -13.62 -4.44
CA LEU A 250 7.84 -12.88 -3.23
C LEU A 250 8.84 -13.67 -2.36
N LYS A 251 8.69 -14.99 -2.24
CA LYS A 251 9.61 -15.86 -1.48
C LYS A 251 11.03 -15.89 -2.04
N GLU A 252 11.20 -15.60 -3.32
CA GLU A 252 12.50 -15.55 -4.01
C GLU A 252 13.26 -14.23 -3.76
N ASN A 253 12.63 -13.27 -3.03
CA ASN A 253 13.17 -11.94 -2.81
C ASN A 253 13.47 -11.69 -1.32
N ASP A 254 14.73 -11.69 -0.95
CA ASP A 254 15.19 -11.44 0.43
C ASP A 254 14.81 -10.05 0.90
N GLY A 255 14.20 -9.95 2.09
CA GLY A 255 13.86 -8.69 2.71
C GLY A 255 12.64 -7.96 2.12
N LEU A 256 12.10 -8.44 0.99
CA LEU A 256 10.88 -7.91 0.39
C LEU A 256 9.66 -8.53 1.05
N ILE A 257 8.75 -7.73 1.59
CA ILE A 257 7.48 -8.20 2.17
C ILE A 257 6.29 -7.82 1.30
N ALA A 258 5.12 -8.39 1.53
CA ALA A 258 3.92 -8.09 0.76
C ALA A 258 3.24 -6.77 1.17
N SER A 259 2.60 -6.13 0.19
CA SER A 259 1.48 -5.21 0.38
C SER A 259 0.41 -5.53 -0.66
N PHE A 260 -0.29 -6.64 -0.45
CA PHE A 260 -1.30 -7.15 -1.38
C PHE A 260 -2.69 -6.69 -0.96
N SER A 261 -3.55 -6.42 -1.94
CA SER A 261 -4.96 -6.08 -1.75
C SER A 261 -5.85 -7.27 -2.07
N ARG A 262 -5.91 -7.67 -3.33
CA ARG A 262 -6.79 -8.73 -3.81
C ARG A 262 -6.54 -10.07 -3.11
N ALA A 263 -5.29 -10.46 -2.96
CA ALA A 263 -4.92 -11.71 -2.28
C ALA A 263 -5.39 -11.78 -0.81
N LEU A 264 -5.58 -10.63 -0.17
CA LEU A 264 -6.09 -10.56 1.21
C LEU A 264 -7.62 -10.70 1.26
N THR A 265 -8.36 -10.19 0.27
CA THR A 265 -9.82 -9.99 0.36
C THR A 265 -10.64 -10.84 -0.61
N GLN A 266 -10.02 -11.53 -1.57
CA GLN A 266 -10.74 -12.22 -2.65
C GLN A 266 -11.68 -13.34 -2.19
N ASP A 267 -11.43 -13.96 -1.04
CA ASP A 267 -12.22 -15.06 -0.49
C ASP A 267 -13.19 -14.60 0.61
N LEU A 268 -13.33 -13.27 0.81
CA LEU A 268 -14.23 -12.67 1.77
C LEU A 268 -15.55 -12.29 1.10
N ALA A 269 -16.68 -12.61 1.74
CA ALA A 269 -17.99 -12.24 1.25
C ALA A 269 -18.92 -11.78 2.38
N VAL A 270 -19.88 -10.93 2.02
CA VAL A 270 -20.81 -10.29 2.97
C VAL A 270 -21.72 -11.29 3.66
N ASP A 271 -22.09 -12.37 2.98
CA ASP A 271 -23.01 -13.42 3.46
C ASP A 271 -22.34 -14.54 4.28
N GLN A 272 -21.02 -14.50 4.42
CA GLN A 272 -20.30 -15.45 5.27
C GLN A 272 -20.66 -15.27 6.75
N SER A 273 -20.73 -16.39 7.48
CA SER A 273 -20.74 -16.33 8.94
C SER A 273 -19.46 -15.68 9.48
N ASP A 274 -19.48 -15.17 10.70
CA ASP A 274 -18.26 -14.56 11.29
C ASP A 274 -17.14 -15.60 11.44
N GLU A 275 -17.48 -16.86 11.69
CA GLU A 275 -16.51 -17.95 11.74
C GLU A 275 -15.88 -18.22 10.39
N ASP A 276 -16.66 -18.37 9.31
CA ASP A 276 -16.15 -18.62 7.96
C ASP A 276 -15.35 -17.42 7.45
N PHE A 277 -15.85 -16.22 7.67
CA PHE A 277 -15.16 -14.98 7.32
C PHE A 277 -13.77 -14.91 7.99
N ASN A 278 -13.72 -15.13 9.30
CA ASN A 278 -12.47 -15.12 10.03
C ASN A 278 -11.51 -16.24 9.59
N GLN A 279 -12.02 -17.44 9.29
CA GLN A 279 -11.19 -18.54 8.77
C GLN A 279 -10.62 -18.23 7.38
N ASN A 280 -11.39 -17.64 6.49
CA ASN A 280 -10.93 -17.27 5.16
C ASN A 280 -9.90 -16.13 5.23
N LEU A 281 -10.17 -15.12 6.04
CA LEU A 281 -9.19 -14.05 6.30
C LEU A 281 -7.89 -14.61 6.90
N LYS A 282 -8.00 -15.53 7.86
CA LYS A 282 -6.84 -16.20 8.47
C LYS A 282 -5.98 -16.93 7.44
N LYS A 283 -6.59 -17.68 6.53
CA LYS A 283 -5.86 -18.39 5.46
C LYS A 283 -5.09 -17.41 4.56
N ALA A 284 -5.73 -16.31 4.15
CA ALA A 284 -5.09 -15.28 3.34
C ALA A 284 -3.92 -14.62 4.10
N VAL A 285 -4.15 -14.20 5.36
CA VAL A 285 -3.12 -13.60 6.22
C VAL A 285 -1.95 -14.55 6.43
N ASP A 286 -2.20 -15.83 6.73
CA ASP A 286 -1.15 -16.83 6.95
C ASP A 286 -0.30 -17.04 5.69
N SER A 287 -0.93 -17.13 4.53
CA SER A 287 -0.26 -17.34 3.25
C SER A 287 0.62 -16.15 2.85
N ILE A 288 0.10 -14.92 3.00
CA ILE A 288 0.84 -13.69 2.69
C ILE A 288 2.00 -13.49 3.68
N TYR A 289 1.76 -13.74 4.96
CA TYR A 289 2.79 -13.68 6.00
C TYR A 289 3.93 -14.66 5.72
N ASP A 290 3.59 -15.92 5.43
CA ASP A 290 4.58 -16.95 5.09
C ASP A 290 5.44 -16.53 3.89
N ALA A 291 4.84 -15.97 2.84
CA ALA A 291 5.57 -15.46 1.68
C ALA A 291 6.44 -14.23 1.99
N SER A 292 6.08 -13.45 3.00
CA SER A 292 6.81 -12.25 3.40
C SER A 292 8.02 -12.56 4.29
N VAL A 293 7.93 -13.58 5.16
CA VAL A 293 8.97 -13.85 6.17
C VAL A 293 9.78 -15.12 5.93
N ASN A 294 9.21 -16.15 5.28
CA ASN A 294 9.88 -17.41 5.00
C ASN A 294 10.41 -17.42 3.56
N LYS A 295 11.61 -16.88 3.38
CA LYS A 295 12.30 -16.82 2.09
C LYS A 295 12.87 -18.18 1.67
N LYS A 296 13.10 -18.36 0.36
CA LYS A 296 13.68 -19.56 -0.23
C LYS A 296 15.18 -19.39 -0.46
#